data_bedd457b730277c208f0b0cf723be0c4
#
_entry.id   bedd457b730277c208f0b0cf723be0c4
#
_cell.length_a   1.000
_cell.length_b   1.000
_cell.length_c   1.000
_cell.angle_alpha   90.00
_cell.angle_beta   90.00
_cell.angle_gamma   90.00
#
_symmetry.space_group_name_H-M   'P 1'
#
loop_
_entity.id
_entity.type
_entity.pdbx_description
1 polymer ?
#
loop_
_entity_poly.entity_id
_entity_poly.type
_entity_poly.pdbx_seq_one_letter_code
_entity_poly.pdbx_strand_id
1 'polypeptide(L)'
;MWFILALASSIFAALTSILAKIGIDGVNSNLATAIRTVVALVMSWGMVFLTNAQGGITEISRRSWVFLVLSGLATGASWLCYYKALQLGEASKVVPIDKLSVVITMILAALILHEQFTPKSLAGCALIAAGTLLMVL
;
A
#
# COMPACT_ATOMS: atom_id res chain seq x y z
N MET A 1 -11.91 -15.31 -7.16
CA MET A 1 -12.11 -13.89 -7.52
C MET A 1 -11.15 -12.95 -6.79
N TRP A 2 -11.03 -13.03 -5.45
CA TRP A 2 -10.08 -12.20 -4.68
C TRP A 2 -8.62 -12.34 -5.14
N PHE A 3 -8.18 -13.54 -5.51
CA PHE A 3 -6.82 -13.82 -5.96
C PHE A 3 -6.45 -13.07 -7.25
N ILE A 4 -7.34 -13.01 -8.23
CA ILE A 4 -7.12 -12.29 -9.50
C ILE A 4 -7.01 -10.79 -9.24
N LEU A 5 -7.85 -10.25 -8.35
CA LEU A 5 -7.81 -8.84 -7.98
C LEU A 5 -6.51 -8.50 -7.23
N ALA A 6 -6.06 -9.38 -6.34
CA ALA A 6 -4.79 -9.20 -5.64
C ALA A 6 -3.59 -9.24 -6.60
N LEU A 7 -3.61 -10.15 -7.59
CA LEU A 7 -2.59 -10.22 -8.62
C LEU A 7 -2.57 -8.97 -9.50
N ALA A 8 -3.73 -8.51 -9.96
CA ALA A 8 -3.84 -7.25 -10.71
C ALA A 8 -3.31 -6.07 -9.89
N SER A 9 -3.66 -5.98 -8.60
CA SER A 9 -3.14 -4.96 -7.69
C SER A 9 -1.62 -4.99 -7.61
N SER A 10 -1.00 -6.17 -7.55
CA SER A 10 0.47 -6.29 -7.49
C SER A 10 1.16 -5.80 -8.76
N ILE A 11 0.55 -6.04 -9.93
CA ILE A 11 1.05 -5.52 -11.21
C ILE A 11 1.01 -3.99 -11.22
N PHE A 12 -0.12 -3.39 -10.82
CA PHE A 12 -0.23 -1.93 -10.73
C PHE A 12 0.71 -1.33 -9.67
N ALA A 13 0.94 -2.03 -8.56
CA ALA A 13 1.90 -1.60 -7.55
C ALA A 13 3.34 -1.59 -8.10
N ALA A 14 3.71 -2.59 -8.90
CA ALA A 14 5.01 -2.64 -9.56
C ALA A 14 5.18 -1.48 -10.57
N LEU A 15 4.17 -1.25 -11.42
CA LEU A 15 4.15 -0.12 -12.34
C LEU A 15 4.25 1.21 -11.59
N THR A 16 3.51 1.38 -10.50
CA THR A 16 3.57 2.57 -9.65
C THR A 16 4.99 2.83 -9.16
N SER A 17 5.70 1.80 -8.70
CA SER A 17 7.06 1.94 -8.17
C SER A 17 8.05 2.41 -9.24
N ILE A 18 7.96 1.86 -10.44
CA ILE A 18 8.84 2.24 -11.56
C ILE A 18 8.50 3.64 -12.09
N LEU A 19 7.22 3.93 -12.32
CA LEU A 19 6.79 5.25 -12.78
C LEU A 19 7.10 6.34 -11.74
N ALA A 20 6.94 6.02 -10.46
CA ALA A 20 7.31 6.93 -9.38
C ALA A 20 8.81 7.20 -9.35
N LYS A 21 9.65 6.17 -9.52
CA LYS A 21 11.12 6.33 -9.55
C LYS A 21 11.55 7.24 -10.70
N ILE A 22 10.93 7.12 -11.87
CA ILE A 22 11.19 8.00 -13.02
C ILE A 22 10.70 9.42 -12.75
N GLY A 23 9.47 9.56 -12.21
CA GLY A 23 8.82 10.86 -12.04
C GLY A 23 9.35 11.69 -10.85
N ILE A 24 10.06 11.07 -9.90
CA ILE A 24 10.57 11.76 -8.71
C ILE A 24 11.95 12.41 -8.94
N ASP A 25 12.57 12.13 -10.09
CA ASP A 25 13.86 12.69 -10.42
C ASP A 25 13.78 14.23 -10.55
N GLY A 26 14.58 14.93 -9.77
CA GLY A 26 14.56 16.39 -9.73
C GLY A 26 13.33 17.04 -9.08
N VAL A 27 12.37 16.25 -8.55
CA VAL A 27 11.16 16.75 -7.91
C VAL A 27 11.21 16.48 -6.41
N ASN A 28 10.70 17.41 -5.60
CA ASN A 28 10.56 17.18 -4.16
C ASN A 28 9.63 15.99 -3.89
N SER A 29 10.07 15.04 -3.06
CA SER A 29 9.31 13.79 -2.80
C SER A 29 7.91 14.04 -2.21
N ASN A 30 7.76 15.05 -1.37
CA ASN A 30 6.45 15.40 -0.81
C ASN A 30 5.51 15.96 -1.88
N LEU A 31 6.04 16.78 -2.81
CA LEU A 31 5.28 17.31 -3.93
C LEU A 31 4.88 16.19 -4.89
N ALA A 32 5.78 15.27 -5.22
CA ALA A 32 5.48 14.12 -6.05
C ALA A 32 4.38 13.24 -5.42
N THR A 33 4.45 13.01 -4.10
CA THR A 33 3.41 12.28 -3.36
C THR A 33 2.06 13.01 -3.44
N ALA A 34 2.04 14.33 -3.25
CA ALA A 34 0.81 15.12 -3.31
C ALA A 34 0.15 15.05 -4.70
N ILE A 35 0.92 15.26 -5.76
CA ILE A 35 0.42 15.22 -7.15
C ILE A 35 -0.22 13.86 -7.46
N ARG A 36 0.50 12.76 -7.18
CA ARG A 36 -0.06 11.42 -7.45
C ARG A 36 -1.30 11.11 -6.60
N THR A 37 -1.33 11.62 -5.37
CA THR A 37 -2.48 11.42 -4.47
C THR A 37 -3.73 12.10 -5.01
N VAL A 38 -3.60 13.29 -5.61
CA VAL A 38 -4.72 13.97 -6.29
C VAL A 38 -5.24 13.12 -7.44
N VAL A 39 -4.35 12.56 -8.27
CA VAL A 39 -4.76 11.68 -9.37
C VAL A 39 -5.50 10.44 -8.86
N ALA A 40 -4.97 9.79 -7.81
CA ALA A 40 -5.61 8.63 -7.19
C ALA A 40 -6.98 8.99 -6.57
N LEU A 41 -7.08 10.16 -5.94
CA LEU A 41 -8.34 10.67 -5.38
C LEU A 41 -9.39 10.87 -6.48
N VAL A 42 -9.03 11.56 -7.56
CA VAL A 42 -9.95 11.79 -8.69
C VAL A 42 -10.41 10.48 -9.31
N MET A 43 -9.49 9.53 -9.51
CA MET A 43 -9.81 8.21 -10.04
C MET A 43 -10.77 7.44 -9.11
N SER A 44 -10.51 7.46 -7.80
CA SER A 44 -11.36 6.78 -6.82
C SER A 44 -12.77 7.36 -6.76
N TRP A 45 -12.90 8.69 -6.74
CA TRP A 45 -14.21 9.36 -6.78
C TRP A 45 -14.91 9.16 -8.12
N GLY A 46 -14.16 9.13 -9.24
CA GLY A 46 -14.71 8.77 -10.54
C GLY A 46 -15.39 7.40 -10.52
N MET A 47 -14.77 6.40 -9.88
CA MET A 47 -15.37 5.08 -9.71
C MET A 47 -16.63 5.12 -8.82
N VAL A 48 -16.63 5.92 -7.75
CA VAL A 48 -17.83 6.10 -6.91
C VAL A 48 -19.01 6.63 -7.72
N PHE A 49 -18.78 7.64 -8.57
CA PHE A 49 -19.83 8.18 -9.43
C PHE A 49 -20.27 7.19 -10.52
N LEU A 50 -19.34 6.49 -11.16
CA LEU A 50 -19.66 5.49 -12.18
C LEU A 50 -20.49 4.32 -11.64
N THR A 51 -20.27 3.95 -10.37
CA THR A 51 -20.99 2.87 -9.71
C THR A 51 -22.23 3.34 -8.94
N ASN A 52 -22.56 4.64 -8.97
CA ASN A 52 -23.63 5.27 -8.20
C ASN A 52 -23.58 4.98 -6.69
N ALA A 53 -22.35 4.83 -6.16
CA ALA A 53 -22.13 4.49 -4.75
C ALA A 53 -22.15 5.71 -3.80
N GLN A 54 -22.27 6.94 -4.30
CA GLN A 54 -22.25 8.18 -3.51
C GLN A 54 -23.35 8.24 -2.46
N GLY A 55 -24.51 7.62 -2.71
CA GLY A 55 -25.61 7.56 -1.74
C GLY A 55 -25.27 6.83 -0.43
N GLY A 56 -24.30 5.90 -0.48
CA GLY A 56 -23.86 5.15 0.70
C GLY A 56 -23.08 5.97 1.73
N ILE A 57 -22.66 7.19 1.40
CA ILE A 57 -21.88 8.04 2.33
C ILE A 57 -22.65 8.31 3.63
N THR A 58 -23.95 8.51 3.54
CA THR A 58 -24.82 8.78 4.68
C THR A 58 -25.10 7.55 5.55
N GLU A 59 -24.85 6.36 5.00
CA GLU A 59 -25.08 5.07 5.69
C GLU A 59 -23.84 4.57 6.43
N ILE A 60 -22.68 5.23 6.26
CA ILE A 60 -21.43 4.83 6.91
C ILE A 60 -21.52 5.06 8.41
N SER A 61 -21.29 4.00 9.20
CA SER A 61 -21.28 4.09 10.65
C SER A 61 -20.14 5.01 11.15
N ARG A 62 -20.34 5.66 12.31
CA ARG A 62 -19.29 6.49 12.94
C ARG A 62 -17.99 5.70 13.17
N ARG A 63 -18.12 4.43 13.55
CA ARG A 63 -16.98 3.53 13.74
C ARG A 63 -16.20 3.36 12.43
N SER A 64 -16.89 3.07 11.34
CA SER A 64 -16.26 2.91 10.02
C SER A 64 -15.58 4.19 9.56
N TRP A 65 -16.17 5.36 9.78
CA TRP A 65 -15.55 6.65 9.50
C TRP A 65 -14.22 6.82 10.22
N VAL A 66 -14.15 6.53 11.52
CA VAL A 66 -12.91 6.63 12.30
C VAL A 66 -11.83 5.74 11.73
N PHE A 67 -12.13 4.47 11.45
CA PHE A 67 -11.13 3.54 10.91
C PHE A 67 -10.70 3.89 9.49
N LEU A 68 -11.61 4.37 8.63
CA LEU A 68 -11.26 4.82 7.29
C LEU A 68 -10.35 6.06 7.31
N VAL A 69 -10.62 7.01 8.19
CA VAL A 69 -9.76 8.19 8.37
C VAL A 69 -8.38 7.79 8.89
N LEU A 70 -8.30 6.94 9.91
CA LEU A 70 -7.04 6.43 10.45
C LEU A 70 -6.24 5.65 9.38
N SER A 71 -6.91 4.82 8.58
CA SER A 71 -6.30 4.12 7.47
C SER A 71 -5.76 5.09 6.41
N GLY A 72 -6.50 6.13 6.09
CA GLY A 72 -6.06 7.19 5.17
C GLY A 72 -4.82 7.92 5.66
N LEU A 73 -4.77 8.25 6.95
CA LEU A 73 -3.59 8.87 7.58
C LEU A 73 -2.37 7.94 7.53
N ALA A 74 -2.56 6.66 7.85
CA ALA A 74 -1.49 5.66 7.77
C ALA A 74 -0.97 5.50 6.33
N THR A 75 -1.88 5.49 5.33
CA THR A 75 -1.52 5.44 3.92
C THR A 75 -0.70 6.66 3.51
N GLY A 76 -1.14 7.85 3.89
CA GLY A 76 -0.42 9.10 3.61
C GLY A 76 0.99 9.10 4.20
N ALA A 77 1.12 8.73 5.47
CA ALA A 77 2.42 8.61 6.14
C ALA A 77 3.32 7.57 5.44
N SER A 78 2.79 6.40 5.09
CA SER A 78 3.50 5.36 4.37
C SER A 78 4.03 5.88 3.02
N TRP A 79 3.20 6.56 2.25
CA TRP A 79 3.60 7.07 0.94
C TRP A 79 4.65 8.17 1.02
N LEU A 80 4.56 9.07 2.00
CA LEU A 80 5.59 10.09 2.23
C LEU A 80 6.95 9.45 2.51
N CYS A 81 7.00 8.43 3.38
CA CYS A 81 8.21 7.68 3.66
C CYS A 81 8.72 6.90 2.43
N TYR A 82 7.81 6.21 1.74
CA TYR A 82 8.16 5.39 0.58
C TYR A 82 8.74 6.21 -0.58
N TYR A 83 8.12 7.34 -0.91
CA TYR A 83 8.60 8.22 -1.97
C TYR A 83 9.92 8.87 -1.62
N LYS A 84 10.11 9.22 -0.35
CA LYS A 84 11.42 9.70 0.11
C LYS A 84 12.49 8.63 0.01
N ALA A 85 12.16 7.40 0.37
CA ALA A 85 13.06 6.26 0.23
C ALA A 85 13.42 5.98 -1.25
N LEU A 86 12.43 6.02 -2.17
CA LEU A 86 12.66 5.88 -3.61
C LEU A 86 13.54 6.99 -4.19
N GLN A 87 13.46 8.20 -3.65
CA GLN A 87 14.30 9.31 -4.07
C GLN A 87 15.76 9.07 -3.67
N LEU A 88 16.00 8.55 -2.49
CA LEU A 88 17.32 8.35 -1.90
C LEU A 88 17.97 7.02 -2.30
N GLY A 89 17.18 5.99 -2.56
CA GLY A 89 17.64 4.63 -2.80
C GLY A 89 17.26 4.07 -4.18
N GLU A 90 17.81 2.91 -4.48
CA GLU A 90 17.47 2.15 -5.68
C GLU A 90 16.09 1.47 -5.50
N ALA A 91 15.24 1.51 -6.53
CA ALA A 91 13.94 0.86 -6.50
C ALA A 91 14.04 -0.65 -6.20
N SER A 92 15.08 -1.31 -6.70
CA SER A 92 15.35 -2.73 -6.47
C SER A 92 15.57 -3.10 -5.00
N LYS A 93 15.98 -2.15 -4.16
CA LYS A 93 16.19 -2.31 -2.71
C LYS A 93 15.01 -1.77 -1.90
N VAL A 94 14.46 -0.63 -2.29
CA VAL A 94 13.36 0.02 -1.57
C VAL A 94 12.06 -0.79 -1.67
N VAL A 95 11.71 -1.29 -2.86
CA VAL A 95 10.49 -2.07 -3.07
C VAL A 95 10.45 -3.36 -2.23
N PRO A 96 11.51 -4.18 -2.16
CA PRO A 96 11.50 -5.35 -1.29
C PRO A 96 11.34 -5.00 0.20
N ILE A 97 12.00 -3.94 0.69
CA ILE A 97 11.84 -3.51 2.10
C ILE A 97 10.39 -3.14 2.40
N ASP A 98 9.72 -2.42 1.49
CA ASP A 98 8.29 -2.10 1.65
C ASP A 98 7.43 -3.37 1.80
N LYS A 99 7.83 -4.50 1.19
CA LYS A 99 7.14 -5.79 1.33
C LYS A 99 7.30 -6.45 2.69
N LEU A 100 8.18 -5.97 3.57
CA LEU A 100 8.17 -6.37 4.99
C LEU A 100 6.86 -5.98 5.69
N SER A 101 6.08 -5.07 5.12
CA SER A 101 4.72 -4.79 5.56
C SER A 101 3.83 -6.05 5.62
N VAL A 102 4.09 -7.05 4.77
CA VAL A 102 3.39 -8.35 4.82
C VAL A 102 3.61 -9.04 6.17
N VAL A 103 4.84 -9.06 6.67
CA VAL A 103 5.20 -9.65 7.97
C VAL A 103 4.48 -8.91 9.10
N ILE A 104 4.55 -7.57 9.07
CA ILE A 104 3.91 -6.71 10.06
C ILE A 104 2.39 -6.91 10.02
N THR A 105 1.80 -6.98 8.82
CA THR A 105 0.36 -7.22 8.65
C THR A 105 -0.05 -8.56 9.24
N MET A 106 0.73 -9.63 9.05
CA MET A 106 0.41 -10.94 9.65
C MET A 106 0.43 -10.87 11.18
N ILE A 107 1.43 -10.20 11.76
CA ILE A 107 1.50 -10.02 13.21
C ILE A 107 0.29 -9.24 13.72
N LEU A 108 -0.06 -8.14 13.07
CA LEU A 108 -1.21 -7.32 13.46
C LEU A 108 -2.54 -8.05 13.24
N ALA A 109 -2.67 -8.84 12.18
CA ALA A 109 -3.87 -9.64 11.93
C ALA A 109 -4.06 -10.72 13.01
N ALA A 110 -2.98 -11.36 13.49
CA ALA A 110 -3.05 -12.28 14.61
C ALA A 110 -3.49 -11.57 15.91
N LEU A 111 -2.91 -10.39 16.20
CA LEU A 111 -3.14 -9.68 17.45
C LEU A 111 -4.49 -8.95 17.50
N ILE A 112 -4.90 -8.33 16.39
CA ILE A 112 -6.07 -7.44 16.35
C ILE A 112 -7.30 -8.15 15.80
N LEU A 113 -7.13 -8.93 14.72
CA LEU A 113 -8.23 -9.63 14.06
C LEU A 113 -8.39 -11.07 14.56
N HIS A 114 -7.47 -11.54 15.41
CA HIS A 114 -7.43 -12.92 15.94
C HIS A 114 -7.44 -13.97 14.81
N GLU A 115 -6.83 -13.66 13.67
CA GLU A 115 -6.68 -14.60 12.56
C GLU A 115 -5.70 -15.72 12.94
N GLN A 116 -6.07 -16.96 12.57
CA GLN A 116 -5.21 -18.11 12.77
C GLN A 116 -4.41 -18.40 11.51
N PHE A 117 -3.12 -18.53 11.66
CA PHE A 117 -2.23 -18.82 10.56
C PHE A 117 -1.82 -20.29 10.51
N THR A 118 -1.77 -20.82 9.29
CA THR A 118 -1.24 -22.15 9.07
C THR A 118 0.29 -22.14 9.12
N PRO A 119 0.94 -23.27 9.45
CA PRO A 119 2.40 -23.37 9.37
C PRO A 119 2.97 -23.01 7.99
N LYS A 120 2.19 -23.26 6.93
CA LYS A 120 2.55 -22.86 5.55
C LYS A 120 2.58 -21.36 5.38
N SER A 121 1.59 -20.63 5.95
CA SER A 121 1.56 -19.16 5.89
C SER A 121 2.74 -18.56 6.66
N LEU A 122 3.09 -19.10 7.82
CA LEU A 122 4.24 -18.67 8.61
C LEU A 122 5.56 -18.91 7.87
N ALA A 123 5.72 -20.07 7.26
CA ALA A 123 6.88 -20.39 6.44
C ALA A 123 7.00 -19.43 5.24
N GLY A 124 5.90 -19.14 4.54
CA GLY A 124 5.86 -18.18 3.45
C GLY A 124 6.27 -16.78 3.88
N CYS A 125 5.78 -16.34 5.04
CA CYS A 125 6.14 -15.05 5.64
C CYS A 125 7.65 -14.97 5.98
N ALA A 126 8.21 -16.02 6.58
CA ALA A 126 9.63 -16.10 6.87
C ALA A 126 10.50 -16.06 5.60
N LEU A 127 10.06 -16.73 4.52
CA LEU A 127 10.74 -16.69 3.22
C LEU A 127 10.70 -15.30 2.58
N ILE A 128 9.57 -14.58 2.68
CA ILE A 128 9.47 -13.19 2.22
C ILE A 128 10.47 -12.30 2.99
N ALA A 129 10.51 -12.42 4.32
CA ALA A 129 11.43 -11.66 5.16
C ALA A 129 12.89 -11.95 4.81
N ALA A 130 13.25 -13.23 4.72
CA ALA A 130 14.61 -13.65 4.37
C ALA A 130 15.00 -13.20 2.96
N GLY A 131 14.12 -13.38 1.96
CA GLY A 131 14.34 -12.96 0.59
C GLY A 131 14.51 -11.44 0.49
N THR A 132 13.71 -10.65 1.21
CA THR A 132 13.84 -9.19 1.27
C THR A 132 15.21 -8.77 1.83
N LEU A 133 15.64 -9.38 2.93
CA LEU A 133 16.94 -9.08 3.52
C LEU A 133 18.09 -9.43 2.57
N LEU A 134 18.01 -10.57 1.89
CA LEU A 134 19.03 -10.97 0.89
C LEU A 134 19.12 -10.02 -0.30
N MET A 135 18.02 -9.38 -0.70
CA MET A 135 18.01 -8.41 -1.81
C MET A 135 18.63 -7.07 -1.42
N VAL A 136 18.73 -6.77 -0.14
CA VAL A 136 19.16 -5.45 0.36
C VAL A 136 20.61 -5.49 0.86
N LEU A 137 21.03 -6.62 1.40
CA LEU A 137 22.41 -6.86 1.88
C LEU A 137 23.36 -7.10 0.72
#